data_558d79029834b72c2796e7c7db1413d2
#
_entry.id   558d79029834b72c2796e7c7db1413d2
#
_cell.length_a   1.000
_cell.length_b   1.000
_cell.length_c   1.000
_cell.angle_alpha   90.00
_cell.angle_beta   90.00
_cell.angle_gamma   90.00
#
_symmetry.space_group_name_H-M   'P 1'
#
loop_
_entity.id
_entity.type
_entity.pdbx_description
1 polymer ?
#
loop_
_entity_poly.entity_id
_entity_poly.type
_entity_poly.pdbx_seq_one_letter_code
_entity_poly.pdbx_strand_id
1 'polypeptide(L)'
;MKTLKQAQQWIHDHTGKGVDFDGQFGYQCMDLAVSYLYYVTDGAVRMWGNAKDSINNDFKGLATVYRNTPQFKPKSGDIAVYTSGSYAQYGHIQVVINGNLNYYKCLEQNWNNMGATFREVATVRTHYYDGVTHFIRPHFKSAGHQPKTEFKWSGKFTASKSNKQPIRVRTSPSLKAGVVDKGSWIYPNQYVPFDRIYKRDGMWWLGFHYVQKSASPKRFFMAVGKIEDKKEKILNEKNLWGKLEVEKRG
;
A
#
# COMPACT_ATOMS: atom_id res chain seq x y z
N MET A 1 -12.04 -10.63 1.36
CA MET A 1 -10.66 -10.50 0.79
C MET A 1 -9.92 -9.33 1.43
N LYS A 2 -8.65 -9.52 1.75
CA LYS A 2 -7.75 -8.44 2.16
C LYS A 2 -7.30 -7.60 0.96
N THR A 3 -6.72 -6.44 1.22
CA THR A 3 -6.02 -5.63 0.21
C THR A 3 -4.60 -6.15 0.01
N LEU A 4 -3.96 -5.83 -1.13
CA LEU A 4 -2.55 -6.17 -1.35
C LEU A 4 -1.63 -5.61 -0.23
N LYS A 5 -1.90 -4.39 0.25
CA LYS A 5 -1.13 -3.79 1.36
C LYS A 5 -1.22 -4.62 2.64
N GLN A 6 -2.39 -5.15 2.97
CA GLN A 6 -2.56 -6.04 4.13
C GLN A 6 -1.84 -7.38 3.94
N ALA A 7 -1.87 -7.93 2.72
CA ALA A 7 -1.11 -9.14 2.39
C ALA A 7 0.41 -8.92 2.52
N GLN A 8 0.93 -7.80 2.04
CA GLN A 8 2.33 -7.42 2.19
C GLN A 8 2.72 -7.22 3.66
N GLN A 9 1.84 -6.65 4.46
CA GLN A 9 2.06 -6.52 5.91
C GLN A 9 2.11 -7.89 6.58
N TRP A 10 1.21 -8.83 6.21
CA TRP A 10 1.24 -10.20 6.72
C TRP A 10 2.57 -10.89 6.41
N ILE A 11 3.08 -10.77 5.18
CA ILE A 11 4.38 -11.32 4.78
C ILE A 11 5.52 -10.76 5.66
N HIS A 12 5.52 -9.44 5.87
CA HIS A 12 6.50 -8.78 6.73
C HIS A 12 6.43 -9.31 8.17
N ASP A 13 5.22 -9.41 8.74
CA ASP A 13 4.99 -9.79 10.13
C ASP A 13 5.31 -11.27 10.41
N HIS A 14 5.32 -12.13 9.37
CA HIS A 14 5.65 -13.55 9.49
C HIS A 14 7.12 -13.88 9.12
N THR A 15 7.86 -12.92 8.60
CA THR A 15 9.30 -13.09 8.35
C THR A 15 10.04 -13.35 9.67
N GLY A 16 10.82 -14.43 9.73
CA GLY A 16 11.55 -14.86 10.91
C GLY A 16 10.71 -15.61 11.95
N LYS A 17 9.44 -15.93 11.65
CA LYS A 17 8.56 -16.72 12.52
C LYS A 17 8.25 -18.07 11.92
N GLY A 18 8.10 -19.10 12.77
CA GLY A 18 7.56 -20.38 12.36
C GLY A 18 6.04 -20.34 12.30
N VAL A 19 5.48 -20.94 11.25
CA VAL A 19 4.04 -21.15 11.09
C VAL A 19 3.76 -22.65 11.07
N ASP A 20 2.95 -23.10 12.02
CA ASP A 20 2.40 -24.44 12.10
C ASP A 20 0.88 -24.27 12.17
N PHE A 21 0.23 -24.35 11.00
CA PHE A 21 -1.17 -23.95 10.84
C PHE A 21 -2.13 -25.02 11.36
N ASP A 22 -1.75 -26.28 11.27
CA ASP A 22 -2.61 -27.41 11.65
C ASP A 22 -2.11 -28.16 12.90
N GLY A 23 -0.94 -27.80 13.42
CA GLY A 23 -0.31 -28.44 14.59
C GLY A 23 0.32 -29.79 14.25
N GLN A 24 0.60 -30.07 12.98
CA GLN A 24 1.13 -31.36 12.54
C GLN A 24 2.41 -31.16 11.72
N PHE A 25 3.37 -32.05 11.98
CA PHE A 25 4.66 -32.11 11.24
C PHE A 25 5.53 -30.84 11.37
N GLY A 26 5.22 -29.92 12.28
CA GLY A 26 5.99 -28.71 12.53
C GLY A 26 5.84 -27.65 11.42
N TYR A 27 6.87 -26.87 11.15
CA TYR A 27 6.83 -25.75 10.23
C TYR A 27 6.94 -26.20 8.76
N GLN A 28 5.85 -26.61 8.14
CA GLN A 28 5.84 -27.02 6.75
C GLN A 28 5.63 -25.83 5.80
N CYS A 29 6.11 -25.96 4.55
CA CYS A 29 5.89 -24.94 3.52
C CYS A 29 4.38 -24.73 3.25
N MET A 30 3.61 -25.82 3.36
CA MET A 30 2.16 -25.78 3.16
C MET A 30 1.47 -24.97 4.26
N ASP A 31 1.90 -25.07 5.54
CA ASP A 31 1.33 -24.28 6.64
C ASP A 31 1.44 -22.79 6.41
N LEU A 32 2.61 -22.32 5.97
CA LEU A 32 2.83 -20.92 5.65
C LEU A 32 1.87 -20.44 4.56
N ALA A 33 1.76 -21.24 3.47
CA ALA A 33 0.92 -20.88 2.32
C ALA A 33 -0.57 -20.95 2.65
N VAL A 34 -1.01 -21.96 3.42
CA VAL A 34 -2.40 -22.09 3.89
C VAL A 34 -2.74 -20.93 4.80
N SER A 35 -1.90 -20.64 5.80
CA SER A 35 -2.11 -19.51 6.73
C SER A 35 -2.22 -18.19 5.98
N TYR A 36 -1.35 -17.97 4.99
CA TYR A 36 -1.38 -16.77 4.14
C TYR A 36 -2.69 -16.68 3.34
N LEU A 37 -3.04 -17.72 2.59
CA LEU A 37 -4.24 -17.68 1.74
C LEU A 37 -5.52 -17.59 2.58
N TYR A 38 -5.58 -18.30 3.73
CA TYR A 38 -6.67 -18.19 4.69
C TYR A 38 -6.84 -16.76 5.19
N TYR A 39 -5.74 -16.11 5.57
CA TYR A 39 -5.75 -14.70 5.97
C TYR A 39 -6.25 -13.79 4.86
N VAL A 40 -5.67 -13.87 3.64
CA VAL A 40 -6.03 -12.93 2.56
C VAL A 40 -7.44 -13.12 2.01
N THR A 41 -8.00 -14.32 2.19
CA THR A 41 -9.40 -14.63 1.81
C THR A 41 -10.41 -14.40 2.94
N ASP A 42 -10.01 -13.82 4.08
CA ASP A 42 -10.86 -13.64 5.27
C ASP A 42 -11.45 -14.99 5.77
N GLY A 43 -10.66 -16.06 5.71
CA GLY A 43 -11.08 -17.39 6.14
C GLY A 43 -11.90 -18.19 5.12
N ALA A 44 -12.17 -17.64 3.94
CA ALA A 44 -13.06 -18.29 2.96
C ALA A 44 -12.42 -19.49 2.24
N VAL A 45 -11.08 -19.51 2.09
CA VAL A 45 -10.34 -20.58 1.43
C VAL A 45 -9.30 -21.16 2.37
N ARG A 46 -9.38 -22.46 2.61
CA ARG A 46 -8.36 -23.26 3.28
C ARG A 46 -7.87 -24.31 2.29
N MET A 47 -6.62 -24.21 1.86
CA MET A 47 -6.03 -25.23 0.98
C MET A 47 -5.81 -26.55 1.74
N TRP A 48 -5.81 -27.64 1.00
CA TRP A 48 -5.61 -29.00 1.52
C TRP A 48 -4.63 -29.78 0.64
N GLY A 49 -4.12 -30.88 1.16
CA GLY A 49 -3.20 -31.78 0.47
C GLY A 49 -1.74 -31.37 0.62
N ASN A 50 -0.88 -31.99 -0.16
CA ASN A 50 0.52 -31.59 -0.27
C ASN A 50 0.66 -30.29 -1.06
N ALA A 51 1.83 -29.67 -1.02
CA ALA A 51 2.08 -28.43 -1.75
C ALA A 51 1.76 -28.54 -3.25
N LYS A 52 2.09 -29.67 -3.90
CA LYS A 52 1.74 -29.91 -5.30
C LYS A 52 0.23 -29.96 -5.58
N ASP A 53 -0.58 -30.34 -4.59
CA ASP A 53 -2.02 -30.49 -4.73
C ASP A 53 -2.75 -29.16 -4.64
N SER A 54 -2.06 -28.11 -4.15
CA SER A 54 -2.62 -26.79 -3.96
C SER A 54 -3.22 -26.18 -5.23
N ILE A 55 -2.67 -26.50 -6.40
CA ILE A 55 -3.17 -26.01 -7.70
C ILE A 55 -4.55 -26.55 -8.09
N ASN A 56 -4.99 -27.63 -7.45
CA ASN A 56 -6.28 -28.30 -7.70
C ASN A 56 -7.36 -27.91 -6.66
N ASN A 57 -7.04 -27.03 -5.72
CA ASN A 57 -7.99 -26.61 -4.70
C ASN A 57 -9.07 -25.68 -5.28
N ASP A 58 -10.27 -25.75 -4.70
CA ASP A 58 -11.34 -24.79 -5.00
C ASP A 58 -11.08 -23.46 -4.30
N PHE A 59 -10.76 -22.45 -5.06
CA PHE A 59 -10.53 -21.08 -4.56
C PHE A 59 -11.81 -20.25 -4.48
N LYS A 60 -12.99 -20.80 -4.78
CA LYS A 60 -14.30 -20.11 -4.72
C LYS A 60 -14.29 -18.78 -5.50
N GLY A 61 -13.56 -18.73 -6.62
CA GLY A 61 -13.41 -17.51 -7.41
C GLY A 61 -12.53 -16.44 -6.76
N LEU A 62 -11.85 -16.71 -5.64
CA LEU A 62 -11.03 -15.73 -4.90
C LEU A 62 -9.55 -15.75 -5.27
N ALA A 63 -9.13 -16.71 -6.09
CA ALA A 63 -7.79 -16.77 -6.67
C ALA A 63 -7.83 -17.45 -8.05
N THR A 64 -6.80 -17.20 -8.85
CA THR A 64 -6.61 -17.83 -10.17
C THR A 64 -5.28 -18.57 -10.19
N VAL A 65 -5.29 -19.79 -10.74
CA VAL A 65 -4.06 -20.57 -10.99
C VAL A 65 -3.54 -20.23 -12.37
N TYR A 66 -2.26 -19.87 -12.44
CA TYR A 66 -1.54 -19.60 -13.67
C TYR A 66 -0.42 -20.64 -13.86
N ARG A 67 -0.24 -21.09 -15.07
CA ARG A 67 0.94 -21.88 -15.43
C ARG A 67 2.16 -20.96 -15.51
N ASN A 68 3.30 -21.41 -15.01
CA ASN A 68 4.55 -20.70 -15.23
C ASN A 68 4.97 -20.84 -16.70
N THR A 69 5.13 -19.73 -17.38
CA THR A 69 5.62 -19.63 -18.77
C THR A 69 6.78 -18.63 -18.81
N PRO A 70 7.63 -18.65 -19.85
CA PRO A 70 8.73 -17.68 -19.99
C PRO A 70 8.30 -16.21 -19.92
N GLN A 71 7.03 -15.94 -20.26
CA GLN A 71 6.46 -14.58 -20.25
C GLN A 71 5.71 -14.24 -18.95
N PHE A 72 5.49 -15.25 -18.08
CA PHE A 72 4.76 -15.00 -16.84
C PHE A 72 5.61 -14.18 -15.87
N LYS A 73 5.02 -13.12 -15.36
CA LYS A 73 5.65 -12.26 -14.37
C LYS A 73 4.87 -12.36 -13.05
N PRO A 74 5.45 -12.97 -12.01
CA PRO A 74 4.78 -13.05 -10.73
C PRO A 74 4.66 -11.66 -10.09
N LYS A 75 3.60 -11.49 -9.32
CA LYS A 75 3.29 -10.26 -8.60
C LYS A 75 3.41 -10.49 -7.10
N SER A 76 3.62 -9.42 -6.37
CA SER A 76 3.56 -9.46 -4.90
C SER A 76 2.23 -10.07 -4.44
N GLY A 77 2.33 -11.04 -3.54
CA GLY A 77 1.20 -11.76 -2.99
C GLY A 77 0.74 -12.98 -3.79
N ASP A 78 1.35 -13.29 -4.93
CA ASP A 78 1.18 -14.58 -5.59
C ASP A 78 1.76 -15.71 -4.70
N ILE A 79 1.35 -16.92 -4.95
CA ILE A 79 1.89 -18.14 -4.32
C ILE A 79 2.54 -18.97 -5.42
N ALA A 80 3.86 -19.20 -5.33
CA ALA A 80 4.62 -20.05 -6.25
C ALA A 80 4.51 -21.51 -5.84
N VAL A 81 4.30 -22.41 -6.80
CA VAL A 81 4.07 -23.84 -6.56
C VAL A 81 4.99 -24.69 -7.44
N TYR A 82 5.64 -25.65 -6.82
CA TYR A 82 6.47 -26.68 -7.45
C TYR A 82 5.71 -28.01 -7.46
N THR A 83 5.53 -28.63 -8.61
CA THR A 83 4.76 -29.89 -8.73
C THR A 83 5.52 -30.99 -9.40
N SER A 84 6.77 -30.77 -9.85
CA SER A 84 7.53 -31.73 -10.66
C SER A 84 9.02 -31.72 -10.33
N GLY A 85 9.78 -32.58 -10.99
CA GLY A 85 11.22 -32.78 -10.78
C GLY A 85 11.52 -33.26 -9.37
N SER A 86 12.47 -32.67 -8.70
CA SER A 86 12.85 -33.02 -7.31
C SER A 86 11.73 -32.82 -6.31
N TYR A 87 10.67 -32.08 -6.68
CA TYR A 87 9.50 -31.80 -5.85
C TYR A 87 8.27 -32.66 -6.20
N ALA A 88 8.40 -33.65 -7.07
CA ALA A 88 7.26 -34.45 -7.57
C ALA A 88 6.51 -35.20 -6.48
N GLN A 89 7.18 -35.55 -5.37
CA GLN A 89 6.58 -36.36 -4.30
C GLN A 89 5.56 -35.55 -3.49
N TYR A 90 5.97 -34.39 -2.94
CA TYR A 90 5.15 -33.55 -2.06
C TYR A 90 4.91 -32.14 -2.62
N GLY A 91 5.74 -31.69 -3.53
CA GLY A 91 5.77 -30.33 -3.98
C GLY A 91 6.54 -29.42 -3.04
N HIS A 92 6.60 -28.14 -3.40
CA HIS A 92 6.98 -27.04 -2.52
C HIS A 92 6.14 -25.82 -2.85
N ILE A 93 5.96 -24.91 -1.88
CA ILE A 93 5.07 -23.76 -2.03
C ILE A 93 5.60 -22.56 -1.26
N GLN A 94 5.47 -21.36 -1.83
CA GLN A 94 6.10 -20.14 -1.34
C GLN A 94 5.21 -18.92 -1.58
N VAL A 95 5.28 -17.92 -0.72
CA VAL A 95 4.54 -16.65 -0.89
C VAL A 95 5.45 -15.61 -1.55
N VAL A 96 5.08 -15.12 -2.74
CA VAL A 96 5.88 -14.18 -3.54
C VAL A 96 5.85 -12.78 -2.94
N ILE A 97 7.03 -12.19 -2.73
CA ILE A 97 7.20 -10.80 -2.31
C ILE A 97 7.23 -9.87 -3.53
N ASN A 98 8.04 -10.23 -4.53
CA ASN A 98 8.11 -9.56 -5.82
C ASN A 98 8.79 -10.47 -6.85
N GLY A 99 8.72 -10.12 -8.14
CA GLY A 99 9.41 -10.87 -9.18
C GLY A 99 9.50 -10.11 -10.50
N ASN A 100 10.36 -10.61 -11.37
CA ASN A 100 10.54 -10.18 -12.76
C ASN A 100 10.62 -11.41 -13.68
N LEU A 101 11.13 -11.31 -14.88
CA LEU A 101 11.25 -12.45 -15.79
C LEU A 101 12.44 -13.39 -15.49
N ASN A 102 13.38 -12.97 -14.65
CA ASN A 102 14.60 -13.72 -14.38
C ASN A 102 14.59 -14.41 -13.01
N TYR A 103 14.03 -13.76 -11.99
CA TYR A 103 13.98 -14.25 -10.62
C TYR A 103 12.79 -13.68 -9.86
N TYR A 104 12.49 -14.26 -8.71
CA TYR A 104 11.52 -13.73 -7.75
C TYR A 104 12.03 -13.87 -6.32
N LYS A 105 11.58 -12.97 -5.45
CA LYS A 105 11.73 -13.04 -4.00
C LYS A 105 10.47 -13.61 -3.39
N CYS A 106 10.63 -14.49 -2.41
CA CYS A 106 9.50 -15.11 -1.69
C CYS A 106 9.77 -15.17 -0.18
N LEU A 107 8.71 -15.37 0.56
CA LEU A 107 8.73 -15.86 1.93
C LEU A 107 8.39 -17.35 1.89
N GLU A 108 9.24 -18.19 2.49
CA GLU A 108 9.07 -19.64 2.51
C GLU A 108 9.58 -20.24 3.81
N GLN A 109 9.13 -21.43 4.14
CA GLN A 109 9.70 -22.27 5.20
C GLN A 109 9.83 -23.71 4.76
N ASN A 110 10.63 -24.50 5.49
CA ASN A 110 10.95 -25.89 5.16
C ASN A 110 11.62 -26.09 3.78
N TRP A 111 12.39 -25.10 3.32
CA TRP A 111 13.18 -25.24 2.09
C TRP A 111 14.30 -26.27 2.22
N ASN A 112 14.98 -26.28 3.37
CA ASN A 112 16.08 -27.21 3.65
C ASN A 112 15.60 -28.49 4.35
N ASN A 113 14.29 -28.78 4.33
CA ASN A 113 13.68 -29.94 4.98
C ASN A 113 13.94 -30.04 6.50
N MET A 114 14.02 -28.89 7.17
CA MET A 114 14.22 -28.80 8.62
C MET A 114 12.96 -28.33 9.36
N GLY A 115 11.83 -28.22 8.69
CA GLY A 115 10.55 -27.74 9.27
C GLY A 115 10.04 -28.65 10.37
N ALA A 116 10.12 -29.97 10.21
CA ALA A 116 9.70 -30.92 11.23
C ALA A 116 10.48 -30.83 12.57
N THR A 117 11.62 -30.17 12.57
CA THR A 117 12.41 -29.89 13.78
C THR A 117 12.10 -28.54 14.40
N PHE A 118 11.13 -27.77 13.85
CA PHE A 118 10.77 -26.41 14.22
C PHE A 118 11.93 -25.40 14.14
N ARG A 119 12.95 -25.69 13.32
CA ARG A 119 14.15 -24.85 13.17
C ARG A 119 14.14 -23.97 11.93
N GLU A 120 13.37 -24.33 10.91
CA GLU A 120 13.31 -23.57 9.66
C GLU A 120 12.08 -22.67 9.64
N VAL A 121 12.24 -21.51 10.26
CA VAL A 121 11.21 -20.45 10.25
C VAL A 121 11.05 -19.80 8.88
N ALA A 122 9.96 -19.10 8.66
CA ALA A 122 9.68 -18.40 7.42
C ALA A 122 10.79 -17.38 7.10
N THR A 123 11.50 -17.60 5.99
CA THR A 123 12.71 -16.87 5.61
C THR A 123 12.52 -16.29 4.21
N VAL A 124 13.04 -15.08 4.01
CA VAL A 124 13.05 -14.45 2.68
C VAL A 124 14.19 -15.01 1.85
N ARG A 125 13.85 -15.58 0.66
CA ARG A 125 14.82 -16.10 -0.29
C ARG A 125 14.58 -15.54 -1.69
N THR A 126 15.58 -15.68 -2.55
CA THR A 126 15.48 -15.39 -3.98
C THR A 126 15.65 -16.68 -4.76
N HIS A 127 14.73 -16.95 -5.67
CA HIS A 127 14.76 -18.12 -6.54
C HIS A 127 14.70 -17.71 -8.01
N TYR A 128 15.29 -18.55 -8.85
CA TYR A 128 15.04 -18.60 -10.28
C TYR A 128 13.80 -19.47 -10.53
N TYR A 129 13.38 -19.58 -11.79
CA TYR A 129 12.14 -20.28 -12.13
C TYR A 129 12.28 -21.79 -12.31
N ASP A 130 13.49 -22.34 -12.03
CA ASP A 130 13.74 -23.78 -12.11
C ASP A 130 12.85 -24.54 -11.12
N GLY A 131 12.01 -25.44 -11.64
CA GLY A 131 11.09 -26.25 -10.86
C GLY A 131 9.76 -25.58 -10.49
N VAL A 132 9.61 -24.27 -10.63
CA VAL A 132 8.31 -23.61 -10.44
C VAL A 132 7.40 -23.91 -11.62
N THR A 133 6.26 -24.51 -11.35
CA THR A 133 5.32 -24.94 -12.39
C THR A 133 4.08 -24.04 -12.49
N HIS A 134 3.64 -23.51 -11.36
CA HIS A 134 2.42 -22.71 -11.30
C HIS A 134 2.53 -21.56 -10.30
N PHE A 135 1.61 -20.60 -10.46
CA PHE A 135 1.38 -19.51 -9.51
C PHE A 135 -0.11 -19.41 -9.20
N ILE A 136 -0.45 -19.32 -7.92
CA ILE A 136 -1.80 -19.03 -7.46
C ILE A 136 -1.85 -17.53 -7.14
N ARG A 137 -2.72 -16.78 -7.80
CA ARG A 137 -2.88 -15.32 -7.62
C ARG A 137 -4.18 -15.00 -6.91
N PRO A 138 -4.13 -14.57 -5.63
CA PRO A 138 -5.31 -14.10 -4.93
C PRO A 138 -5.88 -12.83 -5.58
N HIS A 139 -7.21 -12.72 -5.62
CA HIS A 139 -7.91 -11.52 -6.10
C HIS A 139 -8.04 -10.52 -4.96
N PHE A 140 -6.97 -9.79 -4.67
CA PHE A 140 -6.99 -8.81 -3.60
C PHE A 140 -8.11 -7.80 -3.79
N LYS A 141 -8.77 -7.46 -2.67
CA LYS A 141 -9.68 -6.33 -2.64
C LYS A 141 -8.94 -5.08 -3.11
N SER A 142 -9.49 -4.39 -4.08
CA SER A 142 -8.95 -3.08 -4.47
C SER A 142 -8.76 -2.27 -3.19
N ALA A 143 -7.56 -1.76 -2.95
CA ALA A 143 -7.40 -0.70 -1.98
C ALA A 143 -8.42 0.34 -2.41
N GLY A 144 -9.51 0.49 -1.62
CA GLY A 144 -10.56 1.45 -1.96
C GLY A 144 -9.80 2.71 -2.34
N HIS A 145 -10.15 3.32 -3.46
CA HIS A 145 -9.46 4.47 -4.00
C HIS A 145 -9.30 5.45 -2.84
N GLN A 146 -8.10 5.48 -2.23
CA GLN A 146 -7.82 6.46 -1.18
C GLN A 146 -7.97 7.78 -1.90
N PRO A 147 -8.95 8.60 -1.54
CA PRO A 147 -9.17 9.83 -2.26
C PRO A 147 -7.84 10.58 -2.26
N LYS A 148 -7.40 11.01 -3.45
CA LYS A 148 -6.15 11.77 -3.62
C LYS A 148 -6.17 12.90 -2.60
N THR A 149 -5.25 12.87 -1.65
CA THR A 149 -5.19 13.83 -0.55
C THR A 149 -4.16 14.93 -0.80
N GLU A 150 -3.35 14.79 -1.84
CA GLU A 150 -2.35 15.76 -2.29
C GLU A 150 -2.45 15.94 -3.79
N PHE A 151 -2.45 17.21 -4.24
CA PHE A 151 -2.52 17.61 -5.64
C PHE A 151 -1.35 18.53 -5.94
N LYS A 152 -0.61 18.24 -7.00
CA LYS A 152 0.50 19.06 -7.52
C LYS A 152 -0.04 20.21 -8.38
N TRP A 153 -0.94 20.99 -7.83
CA TRP A 153 -1.51 22.15 -8.49
C TRP A 153 -0.81 23.41 -8.00
N SER A 154 -0.56 24.35 -8.91
CA SER A 154 0.01 25.65 -8.60
C SER A 154 -0.92 26.79 -9.03
N GLY A 155 -0.76 27.93 -8.41
CA GLY A 155 -1.55 29.11 -8.69
C GLY A 155 -1.44 30.15 -7.58
N LYS A 156 -2.45 30.99 -7.49
CA LYS A 156 -2.56 32.09 -6.54
C LYS A 156 -3.86 31.98 -5.73
N PHE A 157 -3.78 32.21 -4.44
CA PHE A 157 -4.94 32.34 -3.56
C PHE A 157 -4.97 33.73 -2.97
N THR A 158 -6.11 34.43 -3.06
CA THR A 158 -6.32 35.71 -2.46
C THR A 158 -7.36 35.60 -1.36
N ALA A 159 -6.98 35.90 -0.12
CA ALA A 159 -7.89 35.87 1.03
C ALA A 159 -9.05 36.88 0.86
N SER A 160 -10.29 36.43 1.16
CA SER A 160 -11.47 37.27 0.99
C SER A 160 -11.41 38.51 1.89
N LYS A 161 -11.89 39.64 1.36
CA LYS A 161 -12.11 40.88 2.13
C LYS A 161 -13.05 40.69 3.31
N SER A 162 -14.01 39.77 3.18
CA SER A 162 -15.03 39.46 4.18
C SER A 162 -14.54 38.60 5.35
N ASN A 163 -13.31 38.10 5.30
CA ASN A 163 -12.76 37.33 6.39
C ASN A 163 -12.61 38.19 7.66
N LYS A 164 -13.34 37.83 8.70
CA LYS A 164 -13.26 38.55 10.01
C LYS A 164 -11.92 38.29 10.73
N GLN A 165 -11.21 37.24 10.38
CA GLN A 165 -9.94 36.84 10.98
C GLN A 165 -8.92 36.46 9.89
N PRO A 166 -7.63 36.68 10.12
CA PRO A 166 -6.61 36.23 9.20
C PRO A 166 -6.52 34.69 9.18
N ILE A 167 -6.07 34.13 8.06
CA ILE A 167 -5.85 32.71 7.90
C ILE A 167 -4.53 32.33 8.56
N ARG A 168 -4.59 31.46 9.55
CA ARG A 168 -3.42 30.96 10.27
C ARG A 168 -2.53 30.10 9.39
N VAL A 169 -1.24 30.32 9.43
CA VAL A 169 -0.24 29.52 8.75
C VAL A 169 0.37 28.52 9.72
N ARG A 170 0.64 27.32 9.20
CA ARG A 170 1.10 26.17 9.99
C ARG A 170 2.31 25.48 9.36
N THR A 171 2.99 24.66 10.16
CA THR A 171 4.19 23.91 9.77
C THR A 171 3.90 22.62 9.01
N SER A 172 2.64 22.14 9.01
CA SER A 172 2.16 21.01 8.19
C SER A 172 0.66 21.18 7.91
N PRO A 173 0.07 20.47 6.92
CA PRO A 173 -1.35 20.59 6.58
C PRO A 173 -2.21 19.79 7.55
N SER A 174 -2.21 20.19 8.82
CA SER A 174 -3.01 19.60 9.87
C SER A 174 -3.46 20.65 10.90
N LEU A 175 -4.68 20.48 11.41
CA LEU A 175 -5.22 21.34 12.48
C LEU A 175 -4.44 21.19 13.81
N LYS A 176 -3.71 20.08 13.97
CA LYS A 176 -2.85 19.80 15.14
C LYS A 176 -1.43 20.35 14.98
N ALA A 177 -1.05 20.80 13.77
CA ALA A 177 0.30 21.30 13.51
C ALA A 177 0.56 22.64 14.21
N GLY A 178 1.83 22.90 14.53
CA GLY A 178 2.28 24.17 15.09
C GLY A 178 1.89 25.36 14.20
N VAL A 179 1.33 26.40 14.82
CA VAL A 179 1.01 27.67 14.17
C VAL A 179 2.27 28.52 14.16
N VAL A 180 2.57 29.14 13.03
CA VAL A 180 3.69 30.05 12.91
C VAL A 180 3.33 31.45 13.51
N ASP A 181 4.36 32.27 13.67
CA ASP A 181 4.20 33.63 14.15
C ASP A 181 3.06 34.41 13.44
N LYS A 182 2.32 35.19 14.20
CA LYS A 182 1.16 35.99 13.75
C LYS A 182 1.50 36.95 12.61
N GLY A 183 2.71 37.49 12.57
CA GLY A 183 3.19 38.29 11.46
C GLY A 183 3.27 37.60 10.11
N SER A 184 3.30 36.24 10.12
CA SER A 184 3.30 35.41 8.93
C SER A 184 1.91 34.91 8.51
N TRP A 185 0.81 35.33 9.17
CA TRP A 185 -0.54 34.91 8.80
C TRP A 185 -1.04 35.69 7.57
N ILE A 186 -2.02 35.14 6.87
CA ILE A 186 -2.56 35.72 5.64
C ILE A 186 -3.80 36.56 6.00
N TYR A 187 -3.68 37.86 5.90
CA TYR A 187 -4.73 38.82 6.21
C TYR A 187 -5.69 39.03 5.02
N PRO A 188 -6.91 39.55 5.25
CA PRO A 188 -7.85 39.86 4.17
C PRO A 188 -7.18 40.69 3.05
N ASN A 189 -7.50 40.37 1.80
CA ASN A 189 -6.91 40.91 0.57
C ASN A 189 -5.45 40.53 0.27
N GLN A 190 -4.75 39.88 1.17
CA GLN A 190 -3.42 39.38 0.85
C GLN A 190 -3.52 38.16 -0.04
N TYR A 191 -2.53 37.98 -0.91
CA TYR A 191 -2.43 36.82 -1.78
C TYR A 191 -1.18 35.98 -1.47
N VAL A 192 -1.26 34.70 -1.81
CA VAL A 192 -0.17 33.75 -1.65
C VAL A 192 -0.08 32.89 -2.89
N PRO A 193 1.08 32.78 -3.56
CA PRO A 193 1.31 31.76 -4.56
C PRO A 193 1.41 30.41 -3.87
N PHE A 194 0.82 29.36 -4.44
CA PHE A 194 0.88 28.01 -3.91
C PHE A 194 1.36 27.03 -4.99
N ASP A 195 1.91 25.90 -4.57
CA ASP A 195 2.40 24.83 -5.46
C ASP A 195 1.85 23.44 -5.10
N ARG A 196 1.02 23.37 -4.04
CA ARG A 196 0.36 22.14 -3.58
C ARG A 196 -1.00 22.44 -2.97
N ILE A 197 -1.93 21.50 -3.20
CA ILE A 197 -3.22 21.46 -2.49
C ILE A 197 -3.32 20.16 -1.73
N TYR A 198 -3.85 20.21 -0.51
CA TYR A 198 -4.06 19.02 0.32
C TYR A 198 -5.50 18.95 0.80
N LYS A 199 -6.01 17.70 0.93
CA LYS A 199 -7.31 17.40 1.53
C LYS A 199 -7.06 16.64 2.83
N ARG A 200 -7.09 17.33 3.98
CA ARG A 200 -6.79 16.75 5.30
C ARG A 200 -7.63 17.41 6.41
N ASP A 201 -7.92 16.64 7.46
CA ASP A 201 -8.62 17.09 8.66
C ASP A 201 -9.95 17.82 8.36
N GLY A 202 -10.67 17.38 7.30
CA GLY A 202 -11.91 18.03 6.86
C GLY A 202 -11.72 19.41 6.21
N MET A 203 -10.49 19.75 5.84
CA MET A 203 -10.12 21.05 5.28
C MET A 203 -9.38 20.92 3.96
N TRP A 204 -9.55 21.91 3.09
CA TRP A 204 -8.66 22.19 1.98
C TRP A 204 -7.47 23.02 2.48
N TRP A 205 -6.26 22.58 2.15
CA TRP A 205 -5.01 23.23 2.51
C TRP A 205 -4.21 23.61 1.28
N LEU A 206 -3.55 24.76 1.33
CA LEU A 206 -2.54 25.16 0.34
C LEU A 206 -1.15 25.03 0.97
N GLY A 207 -0.22 24.45 0.21
CA GLY A 207 1.20 24.44 0.50
C GLY A 207 1.90 25.51 -0.31
N PHE A 208 2.74 26.31 0.33
CA PHE A 208 3.42 27.45 -0.29
C PHE A 208 4.76 27.74 0.38
N HIS A 209 5.54 28.60 -0.25
CA HIS A 209 6.82 29.07 0.25
C HIS A 209 6.77 30.59 0.41
N TYR A 210 7.28 31.09 1.53
CA TYR A 210 7.58 32.53 1.59
C TYR A 210 8.80 32.83 0.72
N VAL A 211 8.80 33.96 0.02
CA VAL A 211 9.96 34.47 -0.71
C VAL A 211 10.99 34.90 0.34
N GLN A 212 11.91 34.00 0.66
CA GLN A 212 13.02 34.28 1.57
C GLN A 212 14.33 34.27 0.81
N LYS A 213 15.29 35.11 1.24
CA LYS A 213 16.64 35.22 0.69
C LYS A 213 17.53 33.98 1.02
N SER A 214 17.03 32.96 1.73
CA SER A 214 17.81 31.80 2.16
C SER A 214 17.62 30.59 1.26
N ALA A 215 18.68 29.83 1.10
CA ALA A 215 18.82 28.75 0.12
C ALA A 215 17.99 27.47 0.33
N SER A 216 17.13 27.37 1.33
CA SER A 216 16.27 26.20 1.54
C SER A 216 14.83 26.62 1.83
N PRO A 217 13.95 26.66 0.85
CA PRO A 217 12.58 27.13 1.02
C PRO A 217 11.77 26.10 1.81
N LYS A 218 11.55 26.39 3.10
CA LYS A 218 10.63 25.61 3.93
C LYS A 218 9.20 25.83 3.42
N ARG A 219 8.45 24.74 3.24
CA ARG A 219 7.02 24.81 2.89
C ARG A 219 6.19 25.06 4.12
N PHE A 220 5.23 25.97 3.97
CA PHE A 220 4.22 26.32 4.95
C PHE A 220 2.84 25.96 4.43
N PHE A 221 1.85 25.92 5.32
CA PHE A 221 0.52 25.44 4.99
C PHE A 221 -0.55 26.34 5.61
N MET A 222 -1.62 26.55 4.87
CA MET A 222 -2.80 27.26 5.38
C MET A 222 -4.07 26.53 4.98
N ALA A 223 -5.02 26.39 5.90
CA ALA A 223 -6.37 25.96 5.55
C ALA A 223 -7.08 27.09 4.82
N VAL A 224 -7.78 26.78 3.74
CA VAL A 224 -8.45 27.77 2.89
C VAL A 224 -9.96 27.55 2.76
N GLY A 225 -10.49 26.48 3.33
CA GLY A 225 -11.92 26.17 3.33
C GLY A 225 -12.22 24.82 3.93
N LYS A 226 -13.49 24.59 4.31
CA LYS A 226 -13.98 23.30 4.80
C LYS A 226 -14.35 22.39 3.64
N ILE A 227 -14.20 21.08 3.83
CA ILE A 227 -14.69 20.05 2.93
C ILE A 227 -16.08 19.66 3.42
N GLU A 228 -17.12 19.99 2.66
CA GLU A 228 -18.51 19.70 3.03
C GLU A 228 -18.89 18.24 2.68
N ASP A 229 -18.42 17.73 1.54
CA ASP A 229 -18.66 16.36 1.13
C ASP A 229 -17.34 15.55 1.13
N LYS A 230 -17.31 14.41 1.87
CA LYS A 230 -16.15 13.50 1.88
C LYS A 230 -15.84 12.90 0.49
N LYS A 231 -16.83 12.84 -0.41
CA LYS A 231 -16.68 12.39 -1.80
C LYS A 231 -16.19 13.47 -2.75
N GLU A 232 -16.06 14.71 -2.27
CA GLU A 232 -15.61 15.83 -3.08
C GLU A 232 -14.24 15.56 -3.69
N LYS A 233 -14.21 15.45 -5.02
CA LYS A 233 -12.99 15.16 -5.81
C LYS A 233 -12.29 16.43 -6.30
N ILE A 234 -13.02 17.55 -6.34
CA ILE A 234 -12.59 18.83 -6.89
C ILE A 234 -12.81 19.88 -5.80
N LEU A 235 -11.83 20.80 -5.70
CA LEU A 235 -11.93 21.95 -4.81
C LEU A 235 -13.15 22.81 -5.20
N ASN A 236 -14.11 22.95 -4.29
CA ASN A 236 -15.29 23.79 -4.51
C ASN A 236 -14.96 25.21 -4.07
N GLU A 237 -14.80 26.11 -5.04
CA GLU A 237 -14.41 27.51 -4.79
C GLU A 237 -15.43 28.27 -3.92
N LYS A 238 -16.72 27.87 -3.95
CA LYS A 238 -17.78 28.51 -3.12
C LYS A 238 -17.55 28.35 -1.63
N ASN A 239 -16.83 27.31 -1.21
CA ASN A 239 -16.57 26.98 0.19
C ASN A 239 -15.20 27.46 0.67
N LEU A 240 -14.50 28.23 -0.16
CA LEU A 240 -13.19 28.78 0.20
C LEU A 240 -13.30 30.12 0.89
N TRP A 241 -12.35 30.41 1.75
CA TRP A 241 -12.18 31.67 2.44
C TRP A 241 -11.50 32.73 1.56
N GLY A 242 -11.52 32.58 0.26
CA GLY A 242 -10.91 33.46 -0.72
C GLY A 242 -11.06 32.95 -2.14
N LYS A 243 -10.48 33.66 -3.08
CA LYS A 243 -10.45 33.35 -4.50
C LYS A 243 -9.22 32.50 -4.81
N LEU A 244 -9.44 31.33 -5.44
CA LEU A 244 -8.38 30.45 -5.92
C LEU A 244 -8.26 30.59 -7.45
N GLU A 245 -7.07 30.91 -7.91
CA GLU A 245 -6.72 30.97 -9.34
C GLU A 245 -5.68 29.89 -9.62
N VAL A 246 -6.09 28.83 -10.33
CA VAL A 246 -5.22 27.68 -10.67
C VAL A 246 -4.58 27.92 -12.02
N GLU A 247 -3.25 27.95 -12.06
CA GLU A 247 -2.46 28.15 -13.28
C GLU A 247 -2.06 26.80 -13.90
N LYS A 248 -1.72 25.80 -13.07
CA LYS A 248 -1.30 24.47 -13.52
C LYS A 248 -1.91 23.38 -12.64
N ARG A 249 -2.42 22.30 -13.32
CA ARG A 249 -2.88 21.06 -12.68
C ARG A 249 -1.92 19.92 -13.06
N GLY A 250 -1.35 19.22 -12.08
CA GLY A 250 -0.42 18.11 -12.25
C GLY A 250 -0.96 16.77 -11.74
#